data_d8fe16a58400c8828fab02d4a1921b81
#
_entry.id   d8fe16a58400c8828fab02d4a1921b81
#
_cell.length_a   1.000
_cell.length_b   1.000
_cell.length_c   1.000
_cell.angle_alpha   90.00
_cell.angle_beta   90.00
_cell.angle_gamma   90.00
#
_symmetry.space_group_name_H-M   'P 1'
#
loop_
_entity.id
_entity.type
_entity.pdbx_description
1 polymer ?
#
loop_
_entity_poly.entity_id
_entity_poly.type
_entity_poly.pdbx_seq_one_letter_code
_entity_poly.pdbx_strand_id
1 'polypeptide(L)'
;MKKYSAFSVIIALAVCVSQFAQAQGKKEGSKGQTANEANRFAREGAEASKSQDWDKAVDLLRKATNLDHKYAPDLAIAYQGRGYAFAKSQQYQEAIQDFSEALKIKSNDPRIYEQRAYAEMKIYDYDKALADYSELIKLKSNDVRYLNHRAYLYETKDDLQNAMADNEKVLKIDPNNAEAKGRKQRLEQKIAERTPLTPPPAASPASSPKGSPASSPKGSPASKKKPSPG
;
A
#
# COMPACT_ATOMS: atom_id res chain seq x y z
N MET A 1 -26.32 32.54 67.92
CA MET A 1 -25.20 32.46 66.98
C MET A 1 -24.08 31.59 67.56
N LYS A 2 -23.84 30.35 67.00
CA LYS A 2 -22.81 29.47 67.56
C LYS A 2 -21.44 29.97 67.05
N LYS A 3 -20.60 30.47 67.93
CA LYS A 3 -19.22 30.89 67.70
C LYS A 3 -18.40 29.60 67.50
N TYR A 4 -18.15 29.17 66.25
CA TYR A 4 -17.16 28.15 66.01
C TYR A 4 -15.78 28.72 66.34
N SER A 5 -15.08 28.06 67.22
CA SER A 5 -13.76 28.49 67.70
C SER A 5 -12.78 28.38 66.54
N ALA A 6 -11.92 29.37 66.32
CA ALA A 6 -10.86 29.38 65.32
C ALA A 6 -9.98 28.09 65.36
N PHE A 7 -9.89 27.46 66.49
CA PHE A 7 -9.21 26.21 66.76
C PHE A 7 -9.82 25.00 65.90
N SER A 8 -11.16 24.95 65.78
CA SER A 8 -11.82 23.87 65.05
C SER A 8 -11.60 23.98 63.57
N VAL A 9 -11.44 25.18 63.02
CA VAL A 9 -11.15 25.37 61.55
C VAL A 9 -9.70 25.00 61.21
N ILE A 10 -8.75 25.28 62.10
CA ILE A 10 -7.33 24.98 61.94
C ILE A 10 -7.10 23.43 61.93
N ILE A 11 -7.78 22.72 62.83
CA ILE A 11 -7.70 21.26 62.91
C ILE A 11 -8.28 20.62 61.64
N ALA A 12 -9.43 21.11 61.15
CA ALA A 12 -10.05 20.63 59.94
C ALA A 12 -9.15 20.84 58.71
N LEU A 13 -8.48 21.99 58.59
CA LEU A 13 -7.52 22.27 57.51
C LEU A 13 -6.28 21.38 57.60
N ALA A 14 -5.73 21.14 58.79
CA ALA A 14 -4.57 20.26 58.99
C ALA A 14 -4.87 18.80 58.60
N VAL A 15 -6.07 18.29 58.92
CA VAL A 15 -6.52 16.94 58.51
C VAL A 15 -6.70 16.85 56.99
N CYS A 16 -7.27 17.86 56.33
CA CYS A 16 -7.40 17.89 54.88
C CYS A 16 -6.04 17.91 54.19
N VAL A 17 -5.07 18.69 54.66
CA VAL A 17 -3.72 18.75 54.09
C VAL A 17 -2.99 17.41 54.24
N SER A 18 -3.12 16.75 55.41
CA SER A 18 -2.48 15.44 55.65
C SER A 18 -3.11 14.33 54.76
N GLN A 19 -4.43 14.34 54.57
CA GLN A 19 -5.12 13.39 53.70
C GLN A 19 -4.75 13.61 52.23
N PHE A 20 -4.58 14.88 51.80
CA PHE A 20 -4.16 15.20 50.43
C PHE A 20 -2.71 14.78 50.19
N ALA A 21 -1.79 15.00 51.13
CA ALA A 21 -0.41 14.54 51.06
C ALA A 21 -0.30 13.00 51.04
N GLN A 22 -1.11 12.29 51.84
CA GLN A 22 -1.16 10.81 51.83
C GLN A 22 -1.75 10.29 50.50
N ALA A 23 -2.73 10.96 49.90
CA ALA A 23 -3.30 10.59 48.62
C ALA A 23 -2.30 10.79 47.46
N GLN A 24 -1.47 11.83 47.49
CA GLN A 24 -0.40 12.05 46.52
C GLN A 24 0.74 11.04 46.69
N GLY A 25 1.20 10.78 47.91
CA GLY A 25 2.25 9.79 48.16
C GLY A 25 1.85 8.36 47.73
N LYS A 26 0.54 8.02 47.90
CA LYS A 26 0.01 6.74 47.43
C LYS A 26 -0.05 6.63 45.91
N LYS A 27 -0.33 7.73 45.20
CA LYS A 27 -0.30 7.81 43.73
C LYS A 27 1.13 7.74 43.17
N GLU A 28 2.09 8.37 43.80
CA GLU A 28 3.50 8.34 43.39
C GLU A 28 4.14 6.98 43.65
N GLY A 29 3.86 6.35 44.79
CA GLY A 29 4.30 4.97 45.07
C GLY A 29 3.74 3.97 44.10
N SER A 30 2.48 4.09 43.70
CA SER A 30 1.85 3.22 42.67
C SER A 30 2.46 3.43 41.29
N LYS A 31 2.78 4.66 40.87
CA LYS A 31 3.45 4.95 39.60
C LYS A 31 4.87 4.39 39.56
N GLY A 32 5.61 4.48 40.66
CA GLY A 32 6.96 3.88 40.72
C GLY A 32 6.94 2.35 40.61
N GLN A 33 5.97 1.71 41.22
CA GLN A 33 5.81 0.26 41.14
C GLN A 33 5.46 -0.19 39.70
N THR A 34 4.50 0.47 39.03
CA THR A 34 4.16 0.20 37.62
C THR A 34 5.31 0.40 36.67
N ALA A 35 6.11 1.48 36.87
CA ALA A 35 7.29 1.73 36.04
C ALA A 35 8.37 0.64 36.23
N ASN A 36 8.62 0.19 37.45
CA ASN A 36 9.55 -0.91 37.71
C ASN A 36 9.10 -2.24 37.11
N GLU A 37 7.79 -2.51 37.16
CA GLU A 37 7.21 -3.71 36.56
C GLU A 37 7.30 -3.66 35.02
N ALA A 38 6.99 -2.52 34.40
CA ALA A 38 7.16 -2.30 32.96
C ALA A 38 8.61 -2.54 32.51
N ASN A 39 9.58 -1.96 33.26
CA ASN A 39 11.01 -2.15 33.01
C ASN A 39 11.43 -3.61 33.10
N ARG A 40 10.90 -4.36 34.08
CA ARG A 40 11.17 -5.79 34.23
C ARG A 40 10.65 -6.57 33.03
N PHE A 41 9.38 -6.41 32.65
CA PHE A 41 8.80 -7.08 31.51
C PHE A 41 9.55 -6.75 30.20
N ALA A 42 9.91 -5.49 30.01
CA ALA A 42 10.65 -5.05 28.82
C ALA A 42 12.02 -5.74 28.72
N ARG A 43 12.75 -5.82 29.84
CA ARG A 43 14.06 -6.48 29.87
C ARG A 43 13.93 -7.97 29.60
N GLU A 44 13.00 -8.66 30.27
CA GLU A 44 12.75 -10.09 30.06
C GLU A 44 12.29 -10.37 28.62
N GLY A 45 11.45 -9.49 28.04
CA GLY A 45 11.01 -9.60 26.66
C GLY A 45 12.14 -9.35 25.65
N ALA A 46 13.04 -8.42 25.94
CA ALA A 46 14.23 -8.20 25.11
C ALA A 46 15.19 -9.41 25.13
N GLU A 47 15.37 -10.06 26.29
CA GLU A 47 16.17 -11.28 26.37
C GLU A 47 15.50 -12.44 25.60
N ALA A 48 14.17 -12.59 25.72
CA ALA A 48 13.42 -13.56 24.92
C ALA A 48 13.57 -13.30 23.42
N SER A 49 13.55 -12.02 22.98
CA SER A 49 13.79 -11.66 21.57
C SER A 49 15.20 -12.07 21.10
N LYS A 50 16.23 -11.87 21.92
CA LYS A 50 17.60 -12.28 21.59
C LYS A 50 17.75 -13.80 21.45
N SER A 51 17.03 -14.56 22.28
CA SER A 51 16.99 -16.02 22.19
C SER A 51 16.02 -16.55 21.14
N GLN A 52 15.35 -15.67 20.40
CA GLN A 52 14.32 -15.99 19.40
C GLN A 52 13.10 -16.73 19.98
N ASP A 53 12.87 -16.63 21.28
CA ASP A 53 11.63 -17.08 21.92
C ASP A 53 10.54 -16.00 21.70
N TRP A 54 10.04 -15.98 20.46
CA TRP A 54 9.21 -14.89 19.98
C TRP A 54 7.86 -14.79 20.68
N ASP A 55 7.26 -15.93 21.06
CA ASP A 55 5.98 -15.94 21.78
C ASP A 55 6.12 -15.28 23.14
N LYS A 56 7.15 -15.68 23.90
CA LYS A 56 7.47 -15.09 25.19
C LYS A 56 7.84 -13.60 25.04
N ALA A 57 8.59 -13.24 24.00
CA ALA A 57 8.98 -11.86 23.73
C ALA A 57 7.75 -10.98 23.49
N VAL A 58 6.82 -11.40 22.62
CA VAL A 58 5.59 -10.65 22.33
C VAL A 58 4.73 -10.50 23.58
N ASP A 59 4.56 -11.56 24.38
CA ASP A 59 3.73 -11.50 25.59
C ASP A 59 4.30 -10.55 26.64
N LEU A 60 5.61 -10.61 26.88
CA LEU A 60 6.27 -9.75 27.86
C LEU A 60 6.30 -8.29 27.40
N LEU A 61 6.65 -8.04 26.13
CA LEU A 61 6.70 -6.67 25.61
C LEU A 61 5.31 -6.05 25.47
N ARG A 62 4.26 -6.85 25.23
CA ARG A 62 2.87 -6.37 25.29
C ARG A 62 2.50 -5.95 26.70
N LYS A 63 2.86 -6.73 27.74
CA LYS A 63 2.67 -6.34 29.15
C LYS A 63 3.42 -5.05 29.47
N ALA A 64 4.68 -4.95 29.05
CA ALA A 64 5.48 -3.74 29.24
C ALA A 64 4.82 -2.52 28.57
N THR A 65 4.38 -2.66 27.31
CA THR A 65 3.74 -1.58 26.53
C THR A 65 2.41 -1.15 27.12
N ASN A 66 1.64 -2.06 27.69
CA ASN A 66 0.39 -1.75 28.38
C ASN A 66 0.61 -0.92 29.65
N LEU A 67 1.73 -1.11 30.34
CA LEU A 67 2.11 -0.34 31.51
C LEU A 67 2.80 0.98 31.14
N ASP A 68 3.61 0.98 30.07
CA ASP A 68 4.34 2.15 29.58
C ASP A 68 4.54 2.05 28.06
N HIS A 69 3.86 2.91 27.34
CA HIS A 69 3.86 2.94 25.87
C HIS A 69 5.25 3.15 25.23
N LYS A 70 6.24 3.61 25.99
CA LYS A 70 7.62 3.77 25.47
C LYS A 70 8.23 2.46 24.95
N TYR A 71 7.70 1.30 25.37
CA TYR A 71 8.14 -0.03 24.91
C TYR A 71 7.44 -0.51 23.63
N ALA A 72 6.52 0.26 23.07
CA ALA A 72 5.86 -0.09 21.81
C ALA A 72 6.85 -0.37 20.66
N PRO A 73 7.94 0.40 20.47
CA PRO A 73 8.93 0.08 19.44
C PRO A 73 9.57 -1.29 19.58
N ASP A 74 9.82 -1.76 20.81
CA ASP A 74 10.39 -3.08 21.07
C ASP A 74 9.35 -4.18 20.78
N LEU A 75 8.09 -3.95 21.14
CA LEU A 75 6.98 -4.84 20.79
C LEU A 75 6.82 -4.98 19.27
N ALA A 76 6.97 -3.90 18.51
CA ALA A 76 6.94 -3.97 17.06
C ALA A 76 8.06 -4.84 16.48
N ILE A 77 9.27 -4.78 17.08
CA ILE A 77 10.40 -5.65 16.71
C ILE A 77 10.08 -7.11 17.03
N ALA A 78 9.47 -7.39 18.17
CA ALA A 78 9.10 -8.76 18.55
C ALA A 78 8.02 -9.33 17.61
N TYR A 79 6.99 -8.55 17.25
CA TYR A 79 6.02 -8.94 16.24
C TYR A 79 6.68 -9.21 14.88
N GLN A 80 7.57 -8.31 14.43
CA GLN A 80 8.29 -8.52 13.17
C GLN A 80 9.13 -9.80 13.21
N GLY A 81 9.83 -10.08 14.32
CA GLY A 81 10.62 -11.29 14.50
C GLY A 81 9.76 -12.56 14.48
N ARG A 82 8.63 -12.56 15.19
CA ARG A 82 7.70 -13.70 15.21
C ARG A 82 7.05 -13.90 13.84
N GLY A 83 6.59 -12.83 13.19
CA GLY A 83 6.05 -12.88 11.84
C GLY A 83 7.05 -13.46 10.83
N TYR A 84 8.32 -13.10 10.94
CA TYR A 84 9.37 -13.68 10.11
C TYR A 84 9.56 -15.19 10.40
N ALA A 85 9.52 -15.61 11.65
CA ALA A 85 9.59 -17.02 12.03
C ALA A 85 8.39 -17.81 11.47
N PHE A 86 7.18 -17.27 11.56
CA PHE A 86 5.99 -17.84 10.94
C PHE A 86 6.12 -17.95 9.41
N ALA A 87 6.56 -16.88 8.74
CA ALA A 87 6.76 -16.91 7.30
C ALA A 87 7.80 -17.97 6.86
N LYS A 88 8.88 -18.12 7.63
CA LYS A 88 9.90 -19.16 7.41
C LYS A 88 9.32 -20.56 7.56
N SER A 89 8.37 -20.75 8.46
CA SER A 89 7.63 -22.01 8.67
C SER A 89 6.42 -22.17 7.74
N GLN A 90 6.27 -21.30 6.73
CA GLN A 90 5.16 -21.26 5.78
C GLN A 90 3.78 -20.99 6.42
N GLN A 91 3.75 -20.51 7.64
CA GLN A 91 2.54 -20.05 8.34
C GLN A 91 2.28 -18.58 7.95
N TYR A 92 1.91 -18.38 6.67
CA TYR A 92 1.85 -17.04 6.10
C TYR A 92 0.72 -16.18 6.67
N GLN A 93 -0.37 -16.79 7.11
CA GLN A 93 -1.50 -16.05 7.68
C GLN A 93 -1.14 -15.45 9.04
N GLU A 94 -0.46 -16.21 9.89
CA GLU A 94 0.05 -15.79 11.20
C GLU A 94 1.14 -14.73 11.01
N ALA A 95 1.99 -14.89 10.01
CA ALA A 95 3.00 -13.91 9.65
C ALA A 95 2.37 -12.56 9.26
N ILE A 96 1.35 -12.55 8.41
CA ILE A 96 0.61 -11.35 7.98
C ILE A 96 -0.02 -10.65 9.19
N GLN A 97 -0.58 -11.41 10.11
CA GLN A 97 -1.16 -10.84 11.34
C GLN A 97 -0.09 -10.12 12.16
N ASP A 98 1.04 -10.74 12.41
CA ASP A 98 2.12 -10.16 13.20
C ASP A 98 2.77 -8.95 12.51
N PHE A 99 3.01 -9.02 11.20
CA PHE A 99 3.48 -7.85 10.45
C PHE A 99 2.48 -6.71 10.50
N SER A 100 1.18 -7.01 10.48
CA SER A 100 0.14 -6.00 10.60
C SER A 100 0.12 -5.35 11.98
N GLU A 101 0.33 -6.11 13.07
CA GLU A 101 0.49 -5.54 14.41
C GLU A 101 1.76 -4.68 14.51
N ALA A 102 2.86 -5.11 13.91
CA ALA A 102 4.09 -4.32 13.86
C ALA A 102 3.89 -3.00 13.11
N LEU A 103 3.16 -3.00 11.99
CA LEU A 103 2.86 -1.80 11.19
C LEU A 103 1.91 -0.83 11.88
N LYS A 104 1.02 -1.27 12.78
CA LYS A 104 0.22 -0.36 13.62
C LYS A 104 1.10 0.51 14.51
N ILE A 105 2.28 0.00 14.89
CA ILE A 105 3.23 0.71 15.74
C ILE A 105 4.26 1.48 14.90
N LYS A 106 4.79 0.84 13.85
CA LYS A 106 5.82 1.38 12.94
C LYS A 106 5.30 1.44 11.50
N SER A 107 4.38 2.36 11.24
CA SER A 107 3.68 2.50 9.96
C SER A 107 4.57 2.90 8.76
N ASN A 108 5.82 3.26 8.97
CA ASN A 108 6.75 3.73 7.92
C ASN A 108 8.03 2.86 7.80
N ASP A 109 8.03 1.64 8.33
CA ASP A 109 9.16 0.72 8.16
C ASP A 109 9.00 -0.12 6.87
N PRO A 110 9.79 0.15 5.81
CA PRO A 110 9.64 -0.55 4.54
C PRO A 110 9.91 -2.05 4.65
N ARG A 111 10.72 -2.49 5.60
CA ARG A 111 11.05 -3.93 5.76
C ARG A 111 9.82 -4.73 6.17
N ILE A 112 8.95 -4.15 7.00
CA ILE A 112 7.74 -4.85 7.47
C ILE A 112 6.73 -4.97 6.32
N TYR A 113 6.55 -3.90 5.53
CA TYR A 113 5.72 -3.97 4.32
C TYR A 113 6.22 -5.01 3.32
N GLU A 114 7.55 -5.05 3.06
CA GLU A 114 8.16 -6.01 2.14
C GLU A 114 7.92 -7.46 2.61
N GLN A 115 8.08 -7.72 3.91
CA GLN A 115 7.84 -9.04 4.50
C GLN A 115 6.36 -9.43 4.45
N ARG A 116 5.44 -8.48 4.72
CA ARG A 116 3.99 -8.74 4.65
C ARG A 116 3.55 -9.00 3.22
N ALA A 117 3.94 -8.15 2.28
CA ALA A 117 3.65 -8.33 0.86
C ALA A 117 4.13 -9.70 0.34
N TYR A 118 5.32 -10.13 0.76
CA TYR A 118 5.81 -11.47 0.42
C TYR A 118 4.89 -12.57 0.96
N ALA A 119 4.46 -12.48 2.22
CA ALA A 119 3.56 -13.46 2.81
C ALA A 119 2.17 -13.45 2.13
N GLU A 120 1.65 -12.27 1.79
CA GLU A 120 0.40 -12.11 1.04
C GLU A 120 0.47 -12.73 -0.35
N MET A 121 1.60 -12.56 -1.06
CA MET A 121 1.82 -13.23 -2.34
C MET A 121 1.82 -14.75 -2.21
N LYS A 122 2.34 -15.31 -1.12
CA LYS A 122 2.36 -16.76 -0.87
C LYS A 122 0.98 -17.37 -0.67
N ILE A 123 0.03 -16.59 -0.18
CA ILE A 123 -1.38 -17.00 -0.04
C ILE A 123 -2.26 -16.50 -1.19
N TYR A 124 -1.65 -15.97 -2.25
CA TYR A 124 -2.33 -15.43 -3.44
C TYR A 124 -3.24 -14.21 -3.16
N ASP A 125 -3.05 -13.52 -2.05
CA ASP A 125 -3.74 -12.25 -1.75
C ASP A 125 -3.03 -11.09 -2.46
N TYR A 126 -3.14 -11.09 -3.79
CA TYR A 126 -2.44 -10.12 -4.64
C TYR A 126 -2.92 -8.68 -4.44
N ASP A 127 -4.15 -8.47 -3.99
CA ASP A 127 -4.68 -7.14 -3.74
C ASP A 127 -3.99 -6.47 -2.55
N LYS A 128 -3.80 -7.21 -1.46
CA LYS A 128 -3.07 -6.70 -0.30
C LYS A 128 -1.59 -6.52 -0.61
N ALA A 129 -0.97 -7.48 -1.30
CA ALA A 129 0.41 -7.33 -1.74
C ALA A 129 0.62 -6.08 -2.63
N LEU A 130 -0.32 -5.78 -3.56
CA LEU A 130 -0.30 -4.54 -4.36
C LEU A 130 -0.40 -3.28 -3.49
N ALA A 131 -1.23 -3.30 -2.46
CA ALA A 131 -1.33 -2.19 -1.51
C ALA A 131 -0.01 -1.97 -0.78
N ASP A 132 0.62 -3.02 -0.28
CA ASP A 132 1.90 -2.94 0.42
C ASP A 132 3.04 -2.47 -0.49
N TYR A 133 3.15 -2.99 -1.73
CA TYR A 133 4.12 -2.46 -2.69
C TYR A 133 3.85 -1.00 -3.06
N SER A 134 2.59 -0.56 -3.03
CA SER A 134 2.26 0.85 -3.26
C SER A 134 2.74 1.73 -2.12
N GLU A 135 2.63 1.29 -0.86
CA GLU A 135 3.22 1.99 0.28
C GLU A 135 4.76 1.99 0.22
N LEU A 136 5.37 0.86 -0.16
CA LEU A 136 6.83 0.78 -0.36
C LEU A 136 7.34 1.78 -1.41
N ILE A 137 6.60 1.94 -2.52
CA ILE A 137 6.95 2.90 -3.57
C ILE A 137 6.73 4.35 -3.10
N LYS A 138 5.75 4.64 -2.25
CA LYS A 138 5.61 5.96 -1.61
C LYS A 138 6.81 6.27 -0.71
N LEU A 139 7.26 5.28 0.06
CA LEU A 139 8.42 5.42 0.96
C LEU A 139 9.75 5.49 0.20
N LYS A 140 9.87 4.78 -0.92
CA LYS A 140 11.08 4.68 -1.76
C LYS A 140 10.70 4.65 -3.24
N SER A 141 10.41 5.82 -3.80
CA SER A 141 9.82 5.99 -5.13
C SER A 141 10.64 5.44 -6.31
N ASN A 142 11.95 5.33 -6.16
CA ASN A 142 12.87 4.91 -7.22
C ASN A 142 13.49 3.52 -6.98
N ASP A 143 12.94 2.74 -6.04
CA ASP A 143 13.42 1.38 -5.83
C ASP A 143 12.87 0.45 -6.93
N VAL A 144 13.74 0.09 -7.85
CA VAL A 144 13.43 -0.77 -9.00
C VAL A 144 12.83 -2.11 -8.58
N ARG A 145 13.21 -2.65 -7.43
CA ARG A 145 12.69 -3.94 -6.93
C ARG A 145 11.19 -3.84 -6.64
N TYR A 146 10.76 -2.78 -5.96
CA TYR A 146 9.35 -2.60 -5.62
C TYR A 146 8.48 -2.34 -6.85
N LEU A 147 8.99 -1.55 -7.80
CA LEU A 147 8.32 -1.34 -9.08
C LEU A 147 8.20 -2.66 -9.87
N ASN A 148 9.26 -3.48 -9.92
CA ASN A 148 9.23 -4.78 -10.57
C ASN A 148 8.22 -5.74 -9.94
N HIS A 149 8.18 -5.83 -8.61
CA HIS A 149 7.22 -6.68 -7.92
C HIS A 149 5.78 -6.21 -8.17
N ARG A 150 5.52 -4.89 -8.14
CA ARG A 150 4.18 -4.37 -8.40
C ARG A 150 3.76 -4.58 -9.85
N ALA A 151 4.67 -4.35 -10.81
CA ALA A 151 4.42 -4.66 -12.22
C ALA A 151 4.10 -6.14 -12.45
N TYR A 152 4.82 -7.04 -11.77
CA TYR A 152 4.54 -8.48 -11.81
C TYR A 152 3.13 -8.80 -11.28
N LEU A 153 2.74 -8.21 -10.15
CA LEU A 153 1.42 -8.42 -9.58
C LEU A 153 0.30 -7.88 -10.48
N TYR A 154 0.49 -6.71 -11.08
CA TYR A 154 -0.44 -6.19 -12.08
C TYR A 154 -0.54 -7.11 -13.31
N GLU A 155 0.60 -7.62 -13.82
CA GLU A 155 0.62 -8.59 -14.93
C GLU A 155 -0.13 -9.88 -14.55
N THR A 156 0.05 -10.38 -13.32
CA THR A 156 -0.64 -11.57 -12.78
C THR A 156 -2.14 -11.37 -12.67
N LYS A 157 -2.57 -10.16 -12.30
CA LYS A 157 -4.00 -9.77 -12.23
C LYS A 157 -4.57 -9.37 -13.59
N ASP A 158 -3.79 -9.47 -14.65
CA ASP A 158 -4.18 -9.07 -15.99
C ASP A 158 -4.44 -7.58 -16.20
N ASP A 159 -3.98 -6.74 -15.28
CA ASP A 159 -3.96 -5.28 -15.37
C ASP A 159 -2.73 -4.83 -16.17
N LEU A 160 -2.82 -5.04 -17.51
CA LEU A 160 -1.69 -4.82 -18.40
C LEU A 160 -1.26 -3.35 -18.47
N GLN A 161 -2.18 -2.41 -18.27
CA GLN A 161 -1.87 -0.98 -18.32
C GLN A 161 -1.01 -0.53 -17.14
N ASN A 162 -1.40 -0.90 -15.93
CA ASN A 162 -0.63 -0.57 -14.73
C ASN A 162 0.69 -1.35 -14.70
N ALA A 163 0.70 -2.60 -15.18
CA ALA A 163 1.93 -3.38 -15.35
C ALA A 163 2.91 -2.67 -16.28
N MET A 164 2.44 -2.17 -17.43
CA MET A 164 3.26 -1.43 -18.39
C MET A 164 3.78 -0.13 -17.79
N ALA A 165 2.93 0.63 -17.10
CA ALA A 165 3.32 1.91 -16.50
C ALA A 165 4.45 1.76 -15.46
N ASP A 166 4.38 0.75 -14.59
CA ASP A 166 5.46 0.49 -13.64
C ASP A 166 6.72 -0.05 -14.31
N ASN A 167 6.56 -0.90 -15.33
CA ASN A 167 7.66 -1.44 -16.12
C ASN A 167 8.42 -0.34 -16.88
N GLU A 168 7.74 0.66 -17.42
CA GLU A 168 8.35 1.82 -18.05
C GLU A 168 9.15 2.67 -17.06
N LYS A 169 8.64 2.83 -15.83
CA LYS A 169 9.40 3.49 -14.75
C LYS A 169 10.70 2.74 -14.44
N VAL A 170 10.65 1.39 -14.37
CA VAL A 170 11.85 0.58 -14.19
C VAL A 170 12.85 0.83 -15.31
N LEU A 171 12.42 0.80 -16.57
CA LEU A 171 13.31 1.02 -17.73
C LEU A 171 13.83 2.44 -17.83
N LYS A 172 13.11 3.42 -17.26
CA LYS A 172 13.59 4.80 -17.15
C LYS A 172 14.71 4.94 -16.12
N ILE A 173 14.66 4.18 -15.03
CA ILE A 173 15.66 4.17 -13.95
C ILE A 173 16.86 3.32 -14.35
N ASP A 174 16.59 2.11 -14.85
CA ASP A 174 17.57 1.11 -15.30
C ASP A 174 17.22 0.63 -16.72
N PRO A 175 17.75 1.31 -17.76
CA PRO A 175 17.48 0.94 -19.15
C PRO A 175 17.97 -0.46 -19.55
N ASN A 176 18.84 -1.05 -18.76
CA ASN A 176 19.41 -2.38 -19.01
C ASN A 176 18.75 -3.49 -18.20
N ASN A 177 17.71 -3.20 -17.46
CA ASN A 177 16.98 -4.19 -16.68
C ASN A 177 16.40 -5.29 -17.57
N ALA A 178 16.98 -6.49 -17.51
CA ALA A 178 16.62 -7.61 -18.39
C ALA A 178 15.19 -8.10 -18.11
N GLU A 179 14.76 -8.12 -16.85
CA GLU A 179 13.41 -8.53 -16.45
C GLU A 179 12.37 -7.57 -17.02
N ALA A 180 12.60 -6.26 -16.89
CA ALA A 180 11.71 -5.25 -17.41
C ALA A 180 11.63 -5.25 -18.95
N LYS A 181 12.76 -5.50 -19.66
CA LYS A 181 12.75 -5.67 -21.12
C LYS A 181 11.89 -6.86 -21.55
N GLY A 182 12.08 -8.01 -20.90
CA GLY A 182 11.28 -9.20 -21.20
C GLY A 182 9.80 -9.02 -20.86
N ARG A 183 9.50 -8.36 -19.75
CA ARG A 183 8.11 -8.03 -19.37
C ARG A 183 7.47 -7.10 -20.40
N LYS A 184 8.18 -6.07 -20.86
CA LYS A 184 7.68 -5.15 -21.89
C LYS A 184 7.20 -5.90 -23.12
N GLN A 185 8.03 -6.79 -23.66
CA GLN A 185 7.68 -7.57 -24.85
C GLN A 185 6.42 -8.43 -24.63
N ARG A 186 6.32 -9.12 -23.48
CA ARG A 186 5.12 -9.91 -23.17
C ARG A 186 3.87 -9.06 -23.04
N LEU A 187 3.97 -7.90 -22.39
CA LEU A 187 2.85 -6.98 -22.21
C LEU A 187 2.38 -6.40 -23.55
N GLU A 188 3.32 -5.97 -24.40
CA GLU A 188 3.01 -5.45 -25.74
C GLU A 188 2.29 -6.51 -26.60
N GLN A 189 2.74 -7.76 -26.57
CA GLN A 189 2.08 -8.87 -27.26
C GLN A 189 0.66 -9.08 -26.72
N LYS A 190 0.47 -9.20 -25.40
CA LYS A 190 -0.86 -9.38 -24.78
C LYS A 190 -1.81 -8.22 -25.12
N ILE A 191 -1.32 -7.00 -25.14
CA ILE A 191 -2.12 -5.82 -25.48
C ILE A 191 -2.51 -5.86 -26.96
N ALA A 192 -1.58 -6.19 -27.86
CA ALA A 192 -1.84 -6.29 -29.31
C ALA A 192 -2.87 -7.38 -29.62
N GLU A 193 -2.80 -8.53 -28.95
CA GLU A 193 -3.78 -9.62 -29.12
C GLU A 193 -5.22 -9.22 -28.70
N ARG A 194 -5.36 -8.23 -27.80
CA ARG A 194 -6.67 -7.75 -27.33
C ARG A 194 -7.20 -6.55 -28.09
N THR A 195 -6.34 -5.86 -28.83
CA THR A 195 -6.77 -4.73 -29.64
C THR A 195 -7.35 -5.27 -30.94
N PRO A 196 -8.67 -5.11 -31.22
CA PRO A 196 -9.22 -5.52 -32.50
C PRO A 196 -8.44 -4.81 -33.63
N LEU A 197 -8.02 -5.56 -34.63
CA LEU A 197 -7.48 -4.97 -35.85
C LEU A 197 -8.56 -4.02 -36.41
N THR A 198 -8.43 -2.74 -36.17
CA THR A 198 -9.24 -1.77 -36.92
C THR A 198 -8.86 -1.98 -38.37
N PRO A 199 -9.83 -2.32 -39.28
CA PRO A 199 -9.51 -2.41 -40.70
C PRO A 199 -8.87 -1.06 -41.09
N PRO A 200 -7.87 -1.06 -41.98
CA PRO A 200 -7.28 0.16 -42.47
C PRO A 200 -8.42 1.08 -42.95
N PRO A 201 -8.37 2.40 -42.69
CA PRO A 201 -9.41 3.31 -43.15
C PRO A 201 -9.62 3.05 -44.62
N ALA A 202 -10.88 2.72 -45.01
CA ALA A 202 -11.25 2.44 -46.38
C ALA A 202 -10.68 3.54 -47.26
N ALA A 203 -9.83 3.19 -48.20
CA ALA A 203 -9.25 4.17 -49.12
C ALA A 203 -10.39 4.99 -49.70
N SER A 204 -10.35 6.26 -49.49
CA SER A 204 -11.33 7.20 -50.07
C SER A 204 -11.44 6.88 -51.55
N PRO A 205 -12.67 6.76 -52.13
CA PRO A 205 -12.79 6.46 -53.56
C PRO A 205 -12.06 7.55 -54.33
N ALA A 206 -11.12 7.10 -55.16
CA ALA A 206 -10.33 7.96 -56.01
C ALA A 206 -11.29 8.91 -56.77
N SER A 207 -11.11 10.20 -56.60
CA SER A 207 -11.83 11.20 -57.35
C SER A 207 -11.63 10.95 -58.82
N SER A 208 -12.71 10.61 -59.55
CA SER A 208 -12.74 10.46 -60.97
C SER A 208 -12.14 11.72 -61.65
N PRO A 209 -11.30 11.59 -62.68
CA PRO A 209 -10.74 12.76 -63.38
C PRO A 209 -11.87 13.50 -64.10
N LYS A 210 -12.03 14.78 -63.82
CA LYS A 210 -12.90 15.67 -64.61
C LYS A 210 -12.40 15.72 -66.06
N GLY A 211 -13.22 15.11 -66.94
CA GLY A 211 -13.01 15.25 -68.38
C GLY A 211 -13.16 16.68 -68.86
N SER A 212 -12.21 17.16 -69.61
CA SER A 212 -12.18 18.46 -70.29
C SER A 212 -13.32 18.64 -71.30
N PRO A 213 -13.80 19.85 -71.55
CA PRO A 213 -14.88 20.12 -72.49
C PRO A 213 -14.36 20.10 -73.93
N ALA A 214 -14.99 19.30 -74.77
CA ALA A 214 -14.77 19.33 -76.22
C ALA A 214 -15.76 20.28 -76.89
N SER A 215 -15.22 21.10 -77.73
CA SER A 215 -15.80 22.19 -78.55
C SER A 215 -16.93 21.75 -79.47
N SER A 216 -17.91 22.60 -79.59
CA SER A 216 -18.98 22.56 -80.63
C SER A 216 -18.45 22.75 -82.05
N PRO A 217 -19.19 22.26 -83.06
CA PRO A 217 -19.50 23.15 -84.16
C PRO A 217 -21.00 23.19 -84.55
N LYS A 218 -21.32 24.36 -85.09
CA LYS A 218 -22.61 24.89 -85.62
C LYS A 218 -23.14 24.05 -86.79
N GLY A 219 -24.47 24.04 -86.98
CA GLY A 219 -25.13 23.78 -88.25
C GLY A 219 -26.61 23.47 -88.15
N SER A 220 -27.43 24.50 -88.38
CA SER A 220 -28.85 24.43 -88.77
C SER A 220 -28.99 24.13 -90.26
N PRO A 221 -30.20 23.94 -90.88
CA PRO A 221 -31.59 23.82 -90.39
C PRO A 221 -32.51 22.84 -91.17
N ALA A 222 -33.77 22.83 -90.79
CA ALA A 222 -35.00 22.54 -91.56
C ALA A 222 -35.30 21.02 -91.85
N SER A 223 -36.50 20.52 -91.79
CA SER A 223 -37.88 20.94 -92.10
C SER A 223 -38.88 19.81 -91.78
N LYS A 224 -40.04 20.21 -91.26
CA LYS A 224 -41.39 19.67 -91.56
C LYS A 224 -41.69 18.18 -91.70
N LYS A 225 -42.59 17.61 -90.87
CA LYS A 225 -44.03 17.38 -91.14
C LYS A 225 -44.61 16.37 -90.16
N LYS A 226 -45.74 16.76 -89.66
CA LYS A 226 -46.82 15.93 -89.09
C LYS A 226 -47.48 15.02 -90.21
N PRO A 227 -48.44 14.15 -89.97
CA PRO A 227 -49.29 13.89 -88.79
C PRO A 227 -49.52 12.41 -88.46
N SER A 228 -50.21 12.17 -87.30
CA SER A 228 -51.04 11.08 -86.86
C SER A 228 -51.85 10.29 -87.86
N PRO A 229 -52.67 9.32 -87.59
CA PRO A 229 -53.03 8.58 -86.33
C PRO A 229 -53.12 7.05 -86.51
N GLY A 230 -53.40 6.40 -85.39
CA GLY A 230 -53.85 4.99 -85.33
C GLY A 230 -53.70 4.54 -83.90
#